data_d654696f1a774d70d2d0e1bdecbaecb7
#
_entry.id   d654696f1a774d70d2d0e1bdecbaecb7
#
_cell.length_a   1.000
_cell.length_b   1.000
_cell.length_c   1.000
_cell.angle_alpha   90.00
_cell.angle_beta   90.00
_cell.angle_gamma   90.00
#
_symmetry.space_group_name_H-M   'P 1'
#
loop_
_entity.id
_entity.type
_entity.pdbx_description
1 polymer ?
#
loop_
_entity_poly.entity_id
_entity_poly.type
_entity_poly.pdbx_seq_one_letter_code
_entity_poly.pdbx_strand_id
1 'polypeptide(L)'
;MNSFRALLDPERLHAPNVRDQLVVWATYAMGIAAFFWGAIYFSVGEITAASIPWSYAIISALSLLLVKKFPNYGLLRQSQLAFSLILPFLLMIALGGWVNSSAVVIWSLISPLGALVYSGAQRATLWFMAFLLLITLGIFIEFPALTHTNSIPPLFLVLFFALNIGGLSTVAFVILRYFVNANNRAYDLLEKERTRSENLIKNMLPAMIAERLKEGPQTIANKMDNVSILFADISGFTRYSMNHSP
;
A
#
# COMPACT_ATOMS: atom_id res chain seq x y z
N MET A 1 7.33 22.67 25.27
CA MET A 1 7.50 23.65 24.18
C MET A 1 8.38 23.20 23.02
N ASN A 2 9.28 22.22 23.23
CA ASN A 2 10.15 21.68 22.16
C ASN A 2 9.46 20.68 21.19
N SER A 3 8.40 20.00 21.62
CA SER A 3 7.69 19.02 20.78
C SER A 3 6.87 19.66 19.66
N PHE A 4 6.38 20.89 19.86
CA PHE A 4 5.55 21.59 18.86
C PHE A 4 6.39 22.21 17.73
N ARG A 5 7.63 22.62 18.02
CA ARG A 5 8.58 23.12 17.00
C ARG A 5 9.10 21.99 16.10
N ALA A 6 9.21 20.77 16.61
CA ALA A 6 9.61 19.60 15.81
C ALA A 6 8.53 19.13 14.82
N LEU A 7 7.26 19.50 15.03
CA LEU A 7 6.15 19.23 14.12
C LEU A 7 6.07 20.22 12.94
N LEU A 8 6.70 21.40 13.09
CA LEU A 8 6.71 22.46 12.07
C LEU A 8 8.06 22.57 11.33
N ASP A 9 8.94 21.59 11.50
CA ASP A 9 10.20 21.53 10.78
C ASP A 9 9.93 21.27 9.27
N PRO A 10 10.24 22.22 8.38
CA PRO A 10 9.98 22.08 6.94
C PRO A 10 10.67 20.86 6.32
N GLU A 11 11.82 20.43 6.84
CA GLU A 11 12.53 19.24 6.37
C GLU A 11 11.79 17.95 6.70
N ARG A 12 11.05 17.88 7.82
CA ARG A 12 10.22 16.71 8.17
C ARG A 12 8.90 16.65 7.40
N LEU A 13 8.35 17.79 6.99
CA LEU A 13 7.16 17.85 6.15
C LEU A 13 7.40 17.31 4.73
N HIS A 14 8.65 17.27 4.29
CA HIS A 14 9.06 16.79 2.95
C HIS A 14 9.71 15.41 2.97
N ALA A 15 9.94 14.82 4.16
CA ALA A 15 10.46 13.47 4.24
C ALA A 15 9.43 12.46 3.68
N PRO A 16 9.83 11.55 2.76
CA PRO A 16 8.93 10.58 2.17
C PRO A 16 8.40 9.64 3.26
N ASN A 17 7.09 9.53 3.36
CA ASN A 17 6.47 8.55 4.24
C ASN A 17 6.66 7.12 3.66
N VAL A 18 6.31 6.09 4.42
CA VAL A 18 6.49 4.69 3.99
C VAL A 18 5.79 4.41 2.65
N ARG A 19 4.63 5.02 2.40
CA ARG A 19 3.89 4.85 1.13
C ARG A 19 4.64 5.46 -0.05
N ASP A 20 5.27 6.61 0.15
CA ASP A 20 6.05 7.31 -0.89
C ASP A 20 7.33 6.53 -1.22
N GLN A 21 8.00 5.95 -0.21
CA GLN A 21 9.14 5.06 -0.42
C GLN A 21 8.75 3.82 -1.22
N LEU A 22 7.61 3.19 -0.90
CA LEU A 22 7.11 2.02 -1.64
C LEU A 22 6.84 2.36 -3.11
N VAL A 23 6.26 3.53 -3.42
CA VAL A 23 6.06 3.98 -4.81
C VAL A 23 7.39 4.14 -5.53
N VAL A 24 8.38 4.77 -4.89
CA VAL A 24 9.71 4.95 -5.48
C VAL A 24 10.36 3.61 -5.81
N TRP A 25 10.38 2.67 -4.84
CA TRP A 25 10.94 1.33 -5.08
C TRP A 25 10.19 0.55 -6.15
N ALA A 26 8.86 0.60 -6.16
CA ALA A 26 8.04 -0.03 -7.20
C ALA A 26 8.34 0.57 -8.58
N THR A 27 8.49 1.90 -8.68
CA THR A 27 8.83 2.58 -9.93
C THR A 27 10.21 2.14 -10.46
N TYR A 28 11.22 1.99 -9.58
CA TYR A 28 12.52 1.45 -9.98
C TYR A 28 12.40 0.02 -10.50
N ALA A 29 11.75 -0.86 -9.73
CA ALA A 29 11.62 -2.27 -10.09
C ALA A 29 10.88 -2.47 -11.42
N MET A 30 9.75 -1.76 -11.59
CA MET A 30 8.98 -1.82 -12.84
C MET A 30 9.70 -1.18 -14.03
N GLY A 31 10.45 -0.08 -13.82
CA GLY A 31 11.25 0.54 -14.86
C GLY A 31 12.35 -0.38 -15.38
N ILE A 32 13.04 -1.08 -14.47
CA ILE A 32 14.07 -2.08 -14.83
C ILE A 32 13.42 -3.26 -15.57
N ALA A 33 12.32 -3.79 -15.08
CA ALA A 33 11.59 -4.88 -15.72
C ALA A 33 11.13 -4.49 -17.14
N ALA A 34 10.58 -3.29 -17.29
CA ALA A 34 10.15 -2.75 -18.57
C ALA A 34 11.28 -2.61 -19.57
N PHE A 35 12.47 -2.19 -19.11
CA PHE A 35 13.65 -2.11 -19.97
C PHE A 35 14.01 -3.47 -20.57
N PHE A 36 14.09 -4.51 -19.72
CA PHE A 36 14.39 -5.87 -20.20
C PHE A 36 13.27 -6.43 -21.08
N TRP A 37 12.01 -6.14 -20.76
CA TRP A 37 10.88 -6.59 -21.56
C TRP A 37 10.87 -5.96 -22.95
N GLY A 38 11.20 -4.66 -23.05
CA GLY A 38 11.39 -3.98 -24.33
C GLY A 38 12.54 -4.58 -25.16
N ALA A 39 13.66 -4.93 -24.51
CA ALA A 39 14.78 -5.57 -25.19
C ALA A 39 14.41 -6.95 -25.77
N ILE A 40 13.56 -7.73 -25.06
CA ILE A 40 13.05 -9.01 -25.58
C ILE A 40 12.18 -8.79 -26.81
N TYR A 41 11.22 -7.87 -26.80
CA TYR A 41 10.40 -7.58 -27.99
C TYR A 41 11.24 -7.07 -29.15
N PHE A 42 12.22 -6.22 -28.88
CA PHE A 42 13.15 -5.76 -29.91
C PHE A 42 13.93 -6.91 -30.55
N SER A 43 14.39 -7.87 -29.75
CA SER A 43 15.17 -9.02 -30.23
C SER A 43 14.38 -9.97 -31.14
N VAL A 44 13.06 -10.01 -31.01
CA VAL A 44 12.15 -10.80 -31.86
C VAL A 44 11.57 -9.99 -33.04
N GLY A 45 12.05 -8.75 -33.24
CA GLY A 45 11.65 -7.90 -34.38
C GLY A 45 10.40 -7.04 -34.15
N GLU A 46 9.81 -7.08 -32.96
CA GLU A 46 8.60 -6.32 -32.61
C GLU A 46 8.95 -4.90 -32.10
N ILE A 47 9.42 -4.02 -33.02
CA ILE A 47 9.92 -2.68 -32.68
C ILE A 47 8.83 -1.81 -32.03
N THR A 48 7.62 -1.82 -32.58
CA THR A 48 6.48 -1.06 -32.05
C THR A 48 6.15 -1.52 -30.61
N ALA A 49 6.08 -2.82 -30.39
CA ALA A 49 5.83 -3.38 -29.08
C ALA A 49 6.97 -3.07 -28.09
N ALA A 50 8.23 -3.11 -28.53
CA ALA A 50 9.40 -2.77 -27.72
C ALA A 50 9.38 -1.29 -27.25
N SER A 51 8.91 -0.38 -28.10
CA SER A 51 8.87 1.06 -27.79
C SER A 51 8.00 1.40 -26.58
N ILE A 52 6.93 0.61 -26.31
CA ILE A 52 5.99 0.84 -25.22
C ILE A 52 6.64 0.65 -23.84
N PRO A 53 7.22 -0.52 -23.49
CA PRO A 53 7.90 -0.68 -22.22
C PRO A 53 9.15 0.21 -22.10
N TRP A 54 9.88 0.50 -23.19
CA TRP A 54 10.98 1.44 -23.12
C TRP A 54 10.53 2.87 -22.84
N SER A 55 9.41 3.33 -23.42
CA SER A 55 8.85 4.64 -23.09
C SER A 55 8.49 4.72 -21.62
N TYR A 56 7.89 3.66 -21.05
CA TYR A 56 7.62 3.59 -19.61
C TYR A 56 8.91 3.68 -18.78
N ALA A 57 9.95 2.94 -19.14
CA ALA A 57 11.22 2.97 -18.41
C ALA A 57 11.84 4.37 -18.41
N ILE A 58 11.84 5.07 -19.57
CA ILE A 58 12.35 6.43 -19.71
C ILE A 58 11.52 7.42 -18.88
N ILE A 59 10.19 7.40 -19.03
CA ILE A 59 9.29 8.31 -18.31
C ILE A 59 9.38 8.07 -16.80
N SER A 60 9.48 6.83 -16.36
CA SER A 60 9.65 6.48 -14.95
C SER A 60 10.97 6.98 -14.39
N ALA A 61 12.08 6.84 -15.13
CA ALA A 61 13.38 7.39 -14.74
C ALA A 61 13.33 8.92 -14.62
N LEU A 62 12.74 9.61 -15.60
CA LEU A 62 12.55 11.07 -15.56
C LEU A 62 11.66 11.48 -14.39
N SER A 63 10.56 10.76 -14.12
CA SER A 63 9.67 11.02 -12.97
C SER A 63 10.39 10.90 -11.64
N LEU A 64 11.28 9.92 -11.49
CA LEU A 64 12.10 9.74 -10.30
C LEU A 64 13.12 10.87 -10.12
N LEU A 65 13.72 11.36 -11.21
CA LEU A 65 14.62 12.53 -11.17
C LEU A 65 13.85 13.80 -10.80
N LEU A 66 12.65 13.99 -11.34
CA LEU A 66 11.80 15.14 -11.03
C LEU A 66 11.35 15.14 -9.57
N VAL A 67 10.96 13.99 -9.00
CA VAL A 67 10.56 13.89 -7.59
C VAL A 67 11.72 14.20 -6.65
N LYS A 68 12.96 13.90 -7.01
CA LYS A 68 14.13 14.31 -6.21
C LYS A 68 14.28 15.83 -6.14
N LYS A 69 13.97 16.54 -7.23
CA LYS A 69 14.08 18.00 -7.32
C LYS A 69 12.81 18.70 -6.80
N PHE A 70 11.65 18.14 -7.09
CA PHE A 70 10.34 18.65 -6.71
C PHE A 70 9.54 17.53 -6.04
N PRO A 71 9.55 17.41 -4.70
CA PRO A 71 8.94 16.30 -3.97
C PRO A 71 7.41 16.28 -4.09
N ASN A 72 6.88 15.80 -5.20
CA ASN A 72 5.46 15.58 -5.44
C ASN A 72 5.16 14.09 -5.62
N TYR A 73 5.18 13.35 -4.51
CA TYR A 73 4.90 11.92 -4.50
C TYR A 73 3.45 11.60 -4.89
N GLY A 74 2.52 12.55 -4.72
CA GLY A 74 1.14 12.41 -5.17
C GLY A 74 1.05 12.27 -6.69
N LEU A 75 1.73 13.14 -7.42
CA LEU A 75 1.80 13.09 -8.88
C LEU A 75 2.51 11.83 -9.36
N LEU A 76 3.64 11.45 -8.74
CA LEU A 76 4.34 10.21 -9.06
C LEU A 76 3.41 8.99 -8.92
N ARG A 77 2.67 8.89 -7.82
CA ARG A 77 1.71 7.77 -7.61
C ARG A 77 0.66 7.70 -8.71
N GLN A 78 0.01 8.83 -9.00
CA GLN A 78 -1.06 8.85 -10.00
C GLN A 78 -0.54 8.53 -11.40
N SER A 79 0.62 9.07 -11.79
CA SER A 79 1.22 8.79 -13.08
C SER A 79 1.62 7.32 -13.23
N GLN A 80 2.22 6.73 -12.19
CA GLN A 80 2.60 5.31 -12.21
C GLN A 80 1.38 4.38 -12.28
N LEU A 81 0.29 4.70 -11.56
CA LEU A 81 -0.97 3.96 -11.66
C LEU A 81 -1.59 4.07 -13.06
N ALA A 82 -1.58 5.27 -13.66
CA ALA A 82 -2.08 5.47 -15.01
C ALA A 82 -1.24 4.70 -16.05
N PHE A 83 0.08 4.76 -15.95
CA PHE A 83 0.96 4.02 -16.88
C PHE A 83 0.81 2.51 -16.72
N SER A 84 0.76 1.99 -15.50
CA SER A 84 0.55 0.55 -15.28
C SER A 84 -0.82 0.07 -15.74
N LEU A 85 -1.82 0.96 -15.84
CA LEU A 85 -3.13 0.64 -16.41
C LEU A 85 -3.09 0.63 -17.94
N ILE A 86 -2.56 1.69 -18.55
CA ILE A 86 -2.73 1.97 -19.98
C ILE A 86 -1.69 1.23 -20.83
N LEU A 87 -0.44 1.15 -20.39
CA LEU A 87 0.65 0.64 -21.26
C LEU A 87 0.53 -0.86 -21.58
N PRO A 88 0.16 -1.76 -20.66
CA PRO A 88 -0.08 -3.16 -21.02
C PRO A 88 -1.24 -3.32 -22.03
N PHE A 89 -2.24 -2.45 -21.97
CA PHE A 89 -3.33 -2.42 -22.92
C PHE A 89 -2.89 -1.98 -24.32
N LEU A 90 -2.08 -0.92 -24.43
CA LEU A 90 -1.49 -0.49 -25.66
C LEU A 90 -0.56 -1.56 -26.26
N LEU A 91 0.19 -2.25 -25.40
CA LEU A 91 1.07 -3.34 -25.79
C LEU A 91 0.26 -4.54 -26.35
N MET A 92 -0.88 -4.86 -25.75
CA MET A 92 -1.81 -5.88 -26.28
C MET A 92 -2.25 -5.52 -27.69
N ILE A 93 -2.65 -4.27 -27.93
CA ILE A 93 -3.06 -3.81 -29.27
C ILE A 93 -1.90 -3.92 -30.26
N ALA A 94 -0.71 -3.44 -29.88
CA ALA A 94 0.47 -3.46 -30.73
C ALA A 94 0.92 -4.88 -31.13
N LEU A 95 0.67 -5.87 -30.28
CA LEU A 95 1.00 -7.28 -30.53
C LEU A 95 -0.11 -8.08 -31.24
N GLY A 96 -1.24 -7.47 -31.58
CA GLY A 96 -2.31 -8.12 -32.32
C GLY A 96 -3.35 -8.84 -31.45
N GLY A 97 -3.71 -8.26 -30.30
CA GLY A 97 -4.81 -8.70 -29.47
C GLY A 97 -4.44 -9.60 -28.29
N TRP A 98 -5.44 -10.16 -27.63
CA TRP A 98 -5.28 -10.90 -26.37
C TRP A 98 -4.36 -12.12 -26.47
N VAL A 99 -4.59 -12.95 -27.48
CA VAL A 99 -3.86 -14.21 -27.66
C VAL A 99 -2.45 -13.94 -28.17
N ASN A 100 -2.32 -13.09 -29.18
CA ASN A 100 -1.03 -12.77 -29.81
C ASN A 100 -0.09 -12.00 -28.87
N SER A 101 -0.63 -11.30 -27.87
CA SER A 101 0.14 -10.65 -26.83
C SER A 101 0.39 -11.52 -25.59
N SER A 102 -0.02 -12.79 -25.61
CA SER A 102 0.08 -13.70 -24.46
C SER A 102 -0.60 -13.12 -23.21
N ALA A 103 -1.77 -12.49 -23.41
CA ALA A 103 -2.58 -11.87 -22.37
C ALA A 103 -1.82 -10.80 -21.55
N VAL A 104 -0.87 -10.08 -22.13
CA VAL A 104 -0.06 -9.05 -21.42
C VAL A 104 -0.91 -7.99 -20.74
N VAL A 105 -2.12 -7.73 -21.23
CA VAL A 105 -3.07 -6.77 -20.62
C VAL A 105 -3.40 -7.06 -19.17
N ILE A 106 -3.24 -8.31 -18.69
CA ILE A 106 -3.48 -8.66 -17.28
C ILE A 106 -2.58 -7.86 -16.31
N TRP A 107 -1.43 -7.39 -16.78
CA TRP A 107 -0.55 -6.51 -15.99
C TRP A 107 -1.19 -5.16 -15.64
N SER A 108 -2.23 -4.73 -16.37
CA SER A 108 -3.03 -3.55 -16.00
C SER A 108 -3.70 -3.68 -14.63
N LEU A 109 -3.86 -4.92 -14.09
CA LEU A 109 -4.35 -5.18 -12.73
C LEU A 109 -3.38 -4.65 -11.64
N ILE A 110 -2.12 -4.43 -11.98
CA ILE A 110 -1.17 -3.79 -11.04
C ILE A 110 -1.64 -2.40 -10.62
N SER A 111 -2.35 -1.67 -11.51
CA SER A 111 -2.87 -0.34 -11.18
C SER A 111 -3.83 -0.35 -9.98
N PRO A 112 -4.96 -1.08 -9.97
CA PRO A 112 -5.83 -1.14 -8.81
C PRO A 112 -5.15 -1.79 -7.57
N LEU A 113 -4.29 -2.81 -7.76
CA LEU A 113 -3.54 -3.41 -6.66
C LEU A 113 -2.57 -2.40 -6.01
N GLY A 114 -1.83 -1.65 -6.82
CA GLY A 114 -0.97 -0.56 -6.34
C GLY A 114 -1.77 0.55 -5.66
N ALA A 115 -2.94 0.90 -6.21
CA ALA A 115 -3.81 1.90 -5.60
C ALA A 115 -4.29 1.49 -4.20
N LEU A 116 -4.54 0.20 -3.94
CA LEU A 116 -4.83 -0.31 -2.59
C LEU A 116 -3.66 -0.02 -1.63
N VAL A 117 -2.43 -0.23 -2.07
CA VAL A 117 -1.23 0.00 -1.25
C VAL A 117 -1.00 1.48 -0.99
N TYR A 118 -1.14 2.33 -2.03
CA TYR A 118 -0.68 3.73 -1.97
C TYR A 118 -1.78 4.74 -1.66
N SER A 119 -3.03 4.46 -2.08
CA SER A 119 -4.10 5.47 -2.14
C SER A 119 -5.32 5.14 -1.27
N GLY A 120 -5.42 3.90 -0.77
CA GLY A 120 -6.53 3.42 0.05
C GLY A 120 -7.71 2.88 -0.77
N ALA A 121 -8.64 2.18 -0.08
CA ALA A 121 -9.68 1.37 -0.71
C ALA A 121 -10.60 2.16 -1.67
N GLN A 122 -11.07 3.35 -1.29
CA GLN A 122 -11.99 4.13 -2.13
C GLN A 122 -11.37 4.51 -3.48
N ARG A 123 -10.12 4.96 -3.50
CA ARG A 123 -9.44 5.31 -4.75
C ARG A 123 -9.06 4.08 -5.55
N ALA A 124 -8.72 2.98 -4.88
CA ALA A 124 -8.44 1.71 -5.54
C ALA A 124 -9.67 1.16 -6.29
N THR A 125 -10.89 1.34 -5.74
CA THR A 125 -12.13 0.99 -6.42
C THR A 125 -12.28 1.74 -7.75
N LEU A 126 -11.94 3.03 -7.81
CA LEU A 126 -11.98 3.79 -9.06
C LEU A 126 -11.00 3.25 -10.10
N TRP A 127 -9.77 2.92 -9.68
CA TRP A 127 -8.78 2.30 -10.56
C TRP A 127 -9.20 0.91 -11.02
N PHE A 128 -9.88 0.15 -10.16
CA PHE A 128 -10.43 -1.16 -10.53
C PHE A 128 -11.56 -1.04 -11.55
N MET A 129 -12.47 -0.07 -11.38
CA MET A 129 -13.50 0.21 -12.38
C MET A 129 -12.90 0.65 -13.72
N ALA A 130 -11.84 1.48 -13.69
CA ALA A 130 -11.12 1.84 -14.90
C ALA A 130 -10.44 0.63 -15.57
N PHE A 131 -9.88 -0.30 -14.79
CA PHE A 131 -9.35 -1.56 -15.29
C PHE A 131 -10.45 -2.41 -15.96
N LEU A 132 -11.62 -2.59 -15.32
CA LEU A 132 -12.73 -3.35 -15.89
C LEU A 132 -13.24 -2.71 -17.20
N LEU A 133 -13.34 -1.39 -17.22
CA LEU A 133 -13.69 -0.64 -18.44
C LEU A 133 -12.69 -0.92 -19.56
N LEU A 134 -11.39 -0.85 -19.25
CA LEU A 134 -10.32 -1.09 -20.22
C LEU A 134 -10.35 -2.53 -20.77
N ILE A 135 -10.56 -3.52 -19.89
CA ILE A 135 -10.72 -4.92 -20.29
C ILE A 135 -11.95 -5.08 -21.22
N THR A 136 -13.07 -4.45 -20.87
CA THR A 136 -14.29 -4.48 -21.69
C THR A 136 -14.05 -3.82 -23.05
N LEU A 137 -13.37 -2.68 -23.11
CA LEU A 137 -12.98 -2.05 -24.37
C LEU A 137 -12.07 -2.96 -25.22
N GLY A 138 -11.20 -3.74 -24.56
CA GLY A 138 -10.33 -4.71 -25.22
C GLY A 138 -11.09 -5.75 -26.03
N ILE A 139 -12.28 -6.16 -25.58
CA ILE A 139 -13.13 -7.11 -26.32
C ILE A 139 -13.57 -6.52 -27.67
N PHE A 140 -13.92 -5.25 -27.70
CA PHE A 140 -14.36 -4.59 -28.95
C PHE A 140 -13.20 -4.32 -29.92
N ILE A 141 -11.97 -4.20 -29.40
CA ILE A 141 -10.78 -3.97 -30.21
C ILE A 141 -10.18 -5.29 -30.72
N GLU A 142 -10.50 -6.42 -30.11
CA GLU A 142 -9.95 -7.74 -30.48
C GLU A 142 -10.18 -8.07 -31.94
N PHE A 143 -11.38 -7.86 -32.47
CA PHE A 143 -11.70 -8.20 -33.86
C PHE A 143 -10.84 -7.44 -34.89
N PRO A 144 -10.65 -6.12 -34.81
CA PRO A 144 -9.70 -5.40 -35.66
C PRO A 144 -8.24 -5.81 -35.42
N ALA A 145 -7.85 -6.10 -34.17
CA ALA A 145 -6.48 -6.46 -33.79
C ALA A 145 -6.06 -7.84 -34.32
N LEU A 146 -6.99 -8.78 -34.47
CA LEU A 146 -6.75 -10.12 -35.04
C LEU A 146 -6.21 -10.09 -36.49
N THR A 147 -6.35 -8.96 -37.18
CA THR A 147 -5.76 -8.79 -38.53
C THR A 147 -4.25 -8.53 -38.48
N HIS A 148 -3.72 -8.18 -37.32
CA HIS A 148 -2.30 -7.95 -37.14
C HIS A 148 -1.62 -9.21 -36.57
N THR A 149 -0.73 -9.81 -37.34
CA THR A 149 0.11 -10.93 -36.91
C THR A 149 1.47 -10.41 -36.46
N ASN A 150 1.91 -10.82 -35.28
CA ASN A 150 3.25 -10.50 -34.80
C ASN A 150 4.29 -11.54 -35.27
N SER A 151 5.56 -11.22 -35.15
CA SER A 151 6.67 -12.07 -35.55
C SER A 151 7.18 -12.99 -34.42
N ILE A 152 6.45 -13.08 -33.32
CA ILE A 152 6.89 -13.83 -32.13
C ILE A 152 6.73 -15.35 -32.41
N PRO A 153 7.80 -16.14 -32.26
CA PRO A 153 7.72 -17.58 -32.41
C PRO A 153 6.73 -18.21 -31.42
N PRO A 154 5.97 -19.27 -31.81
CA PRO A 154 4.95 -19.89 -30.94
C PRO A 154 5.45 -20.33 -29.56
N LEU A 155 6.69 -20.81 -29.47
CA LEU A 155 7.30 -21.17 -28.19
C LEU A 155 7.40 -19.96 -27.23
N PHE A 156 7.77 -18.80 -27.75
CA PHE A 156 7.85 -17.57 -26.95
C PHE A 156 6.47 -17.10 -26.51
N LEU A 157 5.44 -17.25 -27.33
CA LEU A 157 4.07 -16.93 -26.93
C LEU A 157 3.63 -17.76 -25.72
N VAL A 158 3.91 -19.06 -25.71
CA VAL A 158 3.61 -19.94 -24.57
C VAL A 158 4.40 -19.55 -23.33
N LEU A 159 5.70 -19.27 -23.48
CA LEU A 159 6.55 -18.81 -22.39
C LEU A 159 6.06 -17.47 -21.81
N PHE A 160 5.66 -16.52 -22.68
CA PHE A 160 5.12 -15.24 -22.24
C PHE A 160 3.77 -15.39 -21.51
N PHE A 161 2.89 -16.30 -21.93
CA PHE A 161 1.69 -16.63 -21.17
C PHE A 161 2.05 -17.10 -19.75
N ALA A 162 2.98 -18.03 -19.64
CA ALA A 162 3.42 -18.54 -18.34
C ALA A 162 4.04 -17.42 -17.48
N LEU A 163 4.87 -16.57 -18.07
CA LEU A 163 5.51 -15.43 -17.37
C LEU A 163 4.50 -14.34 -16.99
N ASN A 164 3.55 -14.02 -17.85
CA ASN A 164 2.53 -13.00 -17.56
C ASN A 164 1.62 -13.47 -16.42
N ILE A 165 1.08 -14.70 -16.51
CA ILE A 165 0.21 -15.25 -15.46
C ILE A 165 1.00 -15.46 -14.17
N GLY A 166 2.15 -16.14 -14.23
CA GLY A 166 3.00 -16.42 -13.07
C GLY A 166 3.54 -15.17 -12.41
N GLY A 167 4.00 -14.20 -13.21
CA GLY A 167 4.51 -12.93 -12.72
C GLY A 167 3.45 -12.11 -11.99
N LEU A 168 2.27 -11.91 -12.62
CA LEU A 168 1.19 -11.18 -11.97
C LEU A 168 0.68 -11.91 -10.72
N SER A 169 0.53 -13.25 -10.78
CA SER A 169 0.13 -14.04 -9.61
C SER A 169 1.12 -13.90 -8.46
N THR A 170 2.42 -13.88 -8.75
CA THR A 170 3.47 -13.66 -7.74
C THR A 170 3.34 -12.28 -7.12
N VAL A 171 3.17 -11.24 -7.92
CA VAL A 171 2.98 -9.86 -7.42
C VAL A 171 1.73 -9.76 -6.55
N ALA A 172 0.61 -10.31 -7.01
CA ALA A 172 -0.65 -10.33 -6.25
C ALA A 172 -0.50 -11.07 -4.91
N PHE A 173 0.17 -12.23 -4.91
CA PHE A 173 0.45 -13.00 -3.70
C PHE A 173 1.33 -12.23 -2.71
N VAL A 174 2.39 -11.56 -3.18
CA VAL A 174 3.28 -10.75 -2.32
C VAL A 174 2.51 -9.58 -1.69
N ILE A 175 1.67 -8.89 -2.47
CA ILE A 175 0.83 -7.80 -1.98
C ILE A 175 -0.16 -8.32 -0.94
N LEU A 176 -0.85 -9.44 -1.22
CA LEU A 176 -1.80 -10.04 -0.28
C LEU A 176 -1.12 -10.46 1.03
N ARG A 177 0.03 -11.13 0.93
CA ARG A 177 0.85 -11.49 2.11
C ARG A 177 1.27 -10.27 2.93
N TYR A 178 1.65 -9.18 2.26
CA TYR A 178 1.96 -7.93 2.95
C TYR A 178 0.75 -7.40 3.74
N PHE A 179 -0.45 -7.38 3.14
CA PHE A 179 -1.67 -6.94 3.81
C PHE A 179 -2.05 -7.83 4.99
N VAL A 180 -2.00 -9.15 4.83
CA VAL A 180 -2.27 -10.10 5.91
C VAL A 180 -1.32 -9.87 7.09
N ASN A 181 -0.02 -9.75 6.82
CA ASN A 181 0.97 -9.50 7.86
C ASN A 181 0.79 -8.11 8.53
N ALA A 182 0.45 -7.09 7.76
CA ALA A 182 0.19 -5.74 8.30
C ALA A 182 -1.05 -5.74 9.20
N ASN A 183 -2.11 -6.45 8.79
CA ASN A 183 -3.33 -6.59 9.55
C ASN A 183 -3.08 -7.33 10.88
N ASN A 184 -2.38 -8.48 10.84
CA ASN A 184 -2.03 -9.24 12.03
C ASN A 184 -1.22 -8.39 13.02
N ARG A 185 -0.23 -7.62 12.55
CA ARG A 185 0.52 -6.69 13.42
C ARG A 185 -0.37 -5.61 14.05
N ALA A 186 -1.34 -5.09 13.31
CA ALA A 186 -2.28 -4.10 13.83
C ALA A 186 -3.15 -4.70 14.94
N TYR A 187 -3.64 -5.94 14.76
CA TYR A 187 -4.37 -6.67 15.80
C TYR A 187 -3.53 -6.94 17.05
N ASP A 188 -2.27 -7.38 16.89
CA ASP A 188 -1.36 -7.63 18.00
C ASP A 188 -1.07 -6.35 18.81
N LEU A 189 -0.90 -5.22 18.12
CA LEU A 189 -0.69 -3.92 18.78
C LEU A 189 -1.94 -3.48 19.54
N LEU A 190 -3.11 -3.62 18.94
CA LEU A 190 -4.40 -3.29 19.57
C LEU A 190 -4.63 -4.13 20.84
N GLU A 191 -4.37 -5.43 20.79
CA GLU A 191 -4.51 -6.32 21.93
C GLU A 191 -3.52 -5.98 23.06
N LYS A 192 -2.27 -5.63 22.72
CA LYS A 192 -1.29 -5.15 23.69
C LYS A 192 -1.73 -3.85 24.38
N GLU A 193 -2.20 -2.87 23.61
CA GLU A 193 -2.68 -1.60 24.18
C GLU A 193 -3.95 -1.82 25.04
N ARG A 194 -4.86 -2.70 24.61
CA ARG A 194 -6.02 -3.09 25.40
C ARG A 194 -5.61 -3.72 26.73
N THR A 195 -4.73 -4.71 26.71
CA THR A 195 -4.24 -5.38 27.92
C THR A 195 -3.53 -4.40 28.85
N ARG A 196 -2.72 -3.47 28.29
CA ARG A 196 -2.07 -2.42 29.06
C ARG A 196 -3.07 -1.49 29.74
N SER A 197 -4.09 -1.04 29.01
CA SER A 197 -5.16 -0.20 29.55
C SER A 197 -5.93 -0.91 30.66
N GLU A 198 -6.28 -2.19 30.46
CA GLU A 198 -6.96 -3.01 31.49
C GLU A 198 -6.11 -3.17 32.76
N ASN A 199 -4.81 -3.40 32.61
CA ASN A 199 -3.88 -3.51 33.74
C ASN A 199 -3.75 -2.18 34.50
N LEU A 200 -3.69 -1.05 33.81
CA LEU A 200 -3.67 0.27 34.44
C LEU A 200 -4.94 0.50 35.27
N ILE A 201 -6.12 0.19 34.73
CA ILE A 201 -7.39 0.31 35.46
C ILE A 201 -7.41 -0.59 36.70
N LYS A 202 -6.97 -1.86 36.56
CA LYS A 202 -6.91 -2.81 37.69
C LYS A 202 -5.91 -2.39 38.79
N ASN A 203 -4.81 -1.72 38.41
CA ASN A 203 -3.82 -1.25 39.38
C ASN A 203 -4.25 0.04 40.11
N MET A 204 -5.16 0.82 39.50
CA MET A 204 -5.63 2.10 40.05
C MET A 204 -6.93 1.97 40.87
N LEU A 205 -7.73 0.91 40.60
CA LEU A 205 -9.07 0.73 41.19
C LEU A 205 -9.20 -0.67 41.78
N PRO A 206 -9.97 -0.83 42.91
CA PRO A 206 -10.39 -2.13 43.38
C PRO A 206 -11.07 -2.92 42.25
N ALA A 207 -10.83 -4.24 42.17
CA ALA A 207 -11.29 -5.11 41.08
C ALA A 207 -12.80 -4.98 40.79
N MET A 208 -13.63 -4.88 41.87
CA MET A 208 -15.04 -4.72 41.77
C MET A 208 -15.52 -3.42 41.12
N ILE A 209 -14.71 -2.33 41.26
CA ILE A 209 -14.98 -1.03 40.64
C ILE A 209 -14.51 -1.05 39.18
N ALA A 210 -13.36 -1.68 38.91
CA ALA A 210 -12.83 -1.82 37.58
C ALA A 210 -13.73 -2.59 36.63
N GLU A 211 -14.38 -3.67 37.10
CA GLU A 211 -15.36 -4.44 36.31
C GLU A 211 -16.62 -3.63 35.97
N ARG A 212 -17.16 -2.91 36.91
CA ARG A 212 -18.35 -2.06 36.66
C ARG A 212 -18.08 -0.92 35.68
N LEU A 213 -16.89 -0.35 35.72
CA LEU A 213 -16.49 0.69 34.75
C LEU A 213 -16.39 0.16 33.31
N LYS A 214 -16.10 -1.12 33.11
CA LYS A 214 -16.08 -1.76 31.78
C LYS A 214 -17.48 -1.91 31.16
N GLU A 215 -18.53 -1.99 31.96
CA GLU A 215 -19.92 -2.13 31.47
C GLU A 215 -20.49 -0.81 30.90
N GLY A 216 -19.76 0.29 31.02
CA GLY A 216 -20.13 1.60 30.51
C GLY A 216 -20.15 2.70 31.58
N PRO A 217 -20.43 3.96 31.20
CA PRO A 217 -20.47 5.08 32.12
C PRO A 217 -21.69 4.96 33.05
N GLN A 218 -21.49 4.36 34.21
CA GLN A 218 -22.52 4.22 35.26
C GLN A 218 -22.03 4.90 36.51
N THR A 219 -23.01 5.49 37.27
CA THR A 219 -22.74 5.95 38.63
C THR A 219 -22.54 4.74 39.51
N ILE A 220 -21.31 4.52 39.99
CA ILE A 220 -21.03 3.44 40.94
C ILE A 220 -21.30 3.95 42.34
N ALA A 221 -22.42 3.56 42.89
CA ALA A 221 -22.81 3.86 44.26
C ALA A 221 -23.30 2.58 44.94
N ASN A 222 -22.71 2.26 46.10
CA ASN A 222 -23.16 1.16 46.94
C ASN A 222 -23.59 1.74 48.29
N LYS A 223 -24.77 1.39 48.73
CA LYS A 223 -25.20 1.67 50.10
C LYS A 223 -24.64 0.58 51.02
N MET A 224 -23.96 0.98 52.07
CA MET A 224 -23.49 0.09 53.11
C MET A 224 -24.05 0.59 54.45
N ASP A 225 -24.63 -0.30 55.24
CA ASP A 225 -25.11 0.00 56.58
C ASP A 225 -24.01 -0.36 57.61
N ASN A 226 -23.90 0.41 58.69
CA ASN A 226 -22.95 0.22 59.79
C ASN A 226 -21.46 0.23 59.36
N VAL A 227 -21.02 1.26 58.63
CA VAL A 227 -19.63 1.46 58.23
C VAL A 227 -18.89 2.37 59.18
N SER A 228 -17.63 2.01 59.47
CA SER A 228 -16.64 2.92 60.09
C SER A 228 -15.65 3.37 59.02
N ILE A 229 -15.38 4.67 58.98
CA ILE A 229 -14.44 5.25 57.99
C ILE A 229 -13.19 5.72 58.77
N LEU A 230 -12.02 5.22 58.41
CA LEU A 230 -10.73 5.64 58.91
C LEU A 230 -9.98 6.43 57.85
N PHE A 231 -9.55 7.64 58.17
CA PHE A 231 -8.60 8.42 57.42
C PHE A 231 -7.26 8.36 58.08
N ALA A 232 -6.22 7.92 57.38
CA ALA A 232 -4.84 7.90 57.87
C ALA A 232 -3.93 8.52 56.81
N ASP A 233 -3.03 9.40 57.27
CA ASP A 233 -2.04 10.07 56.44
C ASP A 233 -0.69 10.13 57.18
N ILE A 234 0.40 10.14 56.41
CA ILE A 234 1.77 10.27 56.95
C ILE A 234 2.12 11.74 57.08
N SER A 235 2.13 12.22 58.32
CA SER A 235 2.50 13.61 58.58
C SER A 235 3.92 13.94 58.06
N GLY A 236 3.99 14.95 57.22
CA GLY A 236 5.26 15.40 56.62
C GLY A 236 5.79 14.59 55.45
N PHE A 237 5.01 13.67 54.88
CA PHE A 237 5.41 12.82 53.74
C PHE A 237 5.88 13.65 52.54
N THR A 238 5.21 14.74 52.19
CA THR A 238 5.62 15.63 51.09
C THR A 238 6.99 16.25 51.30
N ARG A 239 7.32 16.68 52.53
CA ARG A 239 8.63 17.23 52.88
C ARG A 239 9.71 16.13 52.90
N TYR A 240 9.36 14.94 53.35
CA TYR A 240 10.26 13.78 53.36
C TYR A 240 10.62 13.35 51.96
N SER A 241 9.63 13.19 51.08
CA SER A 241 9.82 12.73 49.70
C SER A 241 10.55 13.73 48.80
N MET A 242 10.46 15.05 49.09
CA MET A 242 11.24 16.06 48.37
C MET A 242 12.74 16.06 48.73
N ASN A 243 13.11 15.52 49.90
CA ASN A 243 14.50 15.52 50.40
C ASN A 243 15.19 14.14 50.28
N HIS A 244 14.48 13.12 49.76
CA HIS A 244 15.02 11.77 49.56
C HIS A 244 14.76 11.33 48.14
N SER A 245 15.75 10.79 47.46
CA SER A 245 15.57 10.15 46.15
C SER A 245 14.81 8.85 46.30
N PRO A 246 14.00 8.45 45.28
CA PRO A 246 13.28 7.20 45.29
C PRO A 246 14.19 5.99 45.32
#